data_dfc67edf5763ebbb27edc12afc7aaba8
#
_entry.id   dfc67edf5763ebbb27edc12afc7aaba8
#
_cell.length_a   1.000
_cell.length_b   1.000
_cell.length_c   1.000
_cell.angle_alpha   90.00
_cell.angle_beta   90.00
_cell.angle_gamma   90.00
#
_symmetry.space_group_name_H-M   'P 1'
#
loop_
_entity.id
_entity.type
_entity.pdbx_description
1 polymer ?
#
loop_
_entity_poly.entity_id
_entity_poly.type
_entity_poly.pdbx_seq_one_letter_code
_entity_poly.pdbx_strand_id
1 'polypeptide(L)'
;VEKELGGIKKEYITLEYKNSDKLFVPITEVNRVSKYVWVENPKLTALSTKEWEKKLKKVSEDVEQIASELLEIYAKRKLQIWHSFKSDKHAEAKFFNSFEYEYTPDQYNVINEIFSDMESENPMDRLLSWDVWFGKTEVAFASIFKAIINHKQAALISPLVVLAYEHFEKAKERFADFPFNIEVITRFEKASVIKTTLEK
;
A
#
# COMPACT_ATOMS: atom_id res chain seq x y z
N VAL A 1 -25.88 -26.35 -7.01
CA VAL A 1 -26.38 -27.72 -7.22
C VAL A 1 -26.57 -28.39 -5.86
N GLU A 2 -27.75 -28.90 -5.61
CA GLU A 2 -28.00 -29.74 -4.43
C GLU A 2 -27.48 -31.16 -4.67
N LYS A 3 -26.76 -31.70 -3.70
CA LYS A 3 -26.33 -33.10 -3.69
C LYS A 3 -26.63 -33.71 -2.31
N GLU A 4 -27.11 -34.95 -2.35
CA GLU A 4 -27.33 -35.76 -1.15
C GLU A 4 -26.13 -36.69 -0.95
N LEU A 5 -25.44 -36.51 0.16
CA LEU A 5 -24.31 -37.36 0.60
C LEU A 5 -24.62 -37.85 2.03
N GLY A 6 -24.76 -39.17 2.19
CA GLY A 6 -25.03 -39.77 3.50
C GLY A 6 -26.37 -39.36 4.13
N GLY A 7 -27.42 -39.12 3.32
CA GLY A 7 -28.76 -38.73 3.82
C GLY A 7 -28.92 -37.25 4.16
N ILE A 8 -27.90 -36.43 3.94
CA ILE A 8 -27.93 -34.97 4.20
C ILE A 8 -27.84 -34.24 2.86
N LYS A 9 -28.87 -33.46 2.57
CA LYS A 9 -28.84 -32.52 1.37
C LYS A 9 -27.98 -31.34 1.69
N LYS A 10 -26.96 -31.11 0.87
CA LYS A 10 -26.08 -29.91 0.93
C LYS A 10 -26.01 -29.22 -0.41
N GLU A 11 -25.87 -27.92 -0.38
CA GLU A 11 -25.66 -27.10 -1.56
C GLU A 11 -24.17 -27.00 -1.88
N TYR A 12 -23.84 -27.12 -3.18
CA TYR A 12 -22.49 -27.07 -3.69
C TYR A 12 -22.39 -26.09 -4.86
N ILE A 13 -21.28 -25.37 -4.95
CA ILE A 13 -20.86 -24.69 -6.16
C ILE A 13 -20.14 -25.69 -7.04
N THR A 14 -20.51 -25.77 -8.31
CA THR A 14 -19.84 -26.64 -9.28
C THR A 14 -18.78 -25.83 -10.03
N LEU A 15 -17.54 -26.25 -9.96
CA LEU A 15 -16.43 -25.71 -10.75
C LEU A 15 -16.16 -26.69 -11.91
N GLU A 16 -16.22 -26.18 -13.13
CA GLU A 16 -15.94 -26.98 -14.34
C GLU A 16 -14.47 -26.82 -14.75
N TYR A 17 -13.83 -27.94 -15.01
CA TYR A 17 -12.47 -28.05 -15.46
C TYR A 17 -12.41 -28.60 -16.89
N LYS A 18 -11.21 -28.62 -17.49
CA LYS A 18 -10.99 -29.24 -18.80
C LYS A 18 -11.40 -30.73 -18.75
N ASN A 19 -11.85 -31.27 -19.89
CA ASN A 19 -12.35 -32.63 -20.04
C ASN A 19 -13.66 -32.93 -19.26
N SER A 20 -14.46 -31.91 -19.00
CA SER A 20 -15.72 -32.02 -18.25
C SER A 20 -15.58 -32.52 -16.81
N ASP A 21 -14.37 -32.47 -16.23
CA ASP A 21 -14.15 -32.73 -14.81
C ASP A 21 -14.89 -31.69 -13.98
N LYS A 22 -15.49 -32.12 -12.86
CA LYS A 22 -16.25 -31.26 -11.98
C LYS A 22 -15.77 -31.37 -10.53
N LEU A 23 -15.47 -30.24 -9.92
CA LEU A 23 -15.20 -30.12 -8.49
C LEU A 23 -16.42 -29.49 -7.79
N PHE A 24 -16.88 -30.13 -6.72
CA PHE A 24 -18.00 -29.64 -5.93
C PHE A 24 -17.47 -29.02 -4.63
N VAL A 25 -17.66 -27.72 -4.49
CA VAL A 25 -17.25 -26.96 -3.30
C VAL A 25 -18.48 -26.70 -2.44
N PRO A 26 -18.52 -27.13 -1.17
CA PRO A 26 -19.63 -26.83 -0.27
C PRO A 26 -19.83 -25.31 -0.16
N ILE A 27 -21.08 -24.86 -0.01
CA ILE A 27 -21.37 -23.43 0.09
C ILE A 27 -20.73 -22.80 1.33
N THR A 28 -20.47 -23.61 2.36
CA THR A 28 -19.73 -23.20 3.56
C THR A 28 -18.26 -22.83 3.29
N GLU A 29 -17.72 -23.26 2.17
CA GLU A 29 -16.33 -23.01 1.73
C GLU A 29 -16.28 -22.00 0.56
N VAL A 30 -17.36 -21.24 0.34
CA VAL A 30 -17.48 -20.29 -0.78
C VAL A 30 -16.41 -19.19 -0.74
N ASN A 31 -15.94 -18.83 0.43
CA ASN A 31 -14.86 -17.86 0.66
C ASN A 31 -13.50 -18.30 0.04
N ARG A 32 -13.34 -19.60 -0.24
CA ARG A 32 -12.16 -20.16 -0.91
C ARG A 32 -12.25 -20.11 -2.45
N VAL A 33 -13.36 -19.63 -2.99
CA VAL A 33 -13.63 -19.55 -4.43
C VAL A 33 -13.88 -18.09 -4.78
N SER A 34 -13.11 -17.55 -5.73
CA SER A 34 -13.31 -16.20 -6.26
C SER A 34 -13.76 -16.24 -7.71
N LYS A 35 -14.59 -15.27 -8.11
CA LYS A 35 -14.99 -15.13 -9.51
C LYS A 35 -13.76 -14.74 -10.34
N TYR A 36 -13.54 -15.48 -11.44
CA TYR A 36 -12.49 -15.13 -12.39
C TYR A 36 -12.92 -13.92 -13.23
N VAL A 37 -12.22 -12.79 -13.10
CA VAL A 37 -12.66 -11.50 -13.66
C VAL A 37 -11.84 -11.06 -14.87
N TRP A 38 -10.72 -11.74 -15.18
CA TRP A 38 -9.72 -11.22 -16.10
C TRP A 38 -9.95 -11.56 -17.58
N VAL A 39 -10.71 -12.60 -17.90
CA VAL A 39 -10.98 -13.03 -19.29
C VAL A 39 -12.38 -13.62 -19.38
N GLU A 40 -13.15 -13.25 -20.42
CA GLU A 40 -14.52 -13.78 -20.64
C GLU A 40 -14.57 -15.31 -20.83
N ASN A 41 -13.53 -15.88 -21.48
CA ASN A 41 -13.41 -17.32 -21.72
C ASN A 41 -12.06 -17.85 -21.23
N PRO A 42 -11.91 -18.20 -19.94
CA PRO A 42 -10.67 -18.71 -19.39
C PRO A 42 -10.34 -20.10 -19.96
N LYS A 43 -9.06 -20.34 -20.26
CA LYS A 43 -8.60 -21.69 -20.60
C LYS A 43 -8.73 -22.60 -19.38
N LEU A 44 -9.63 -23.58 -19.46
CA LEU A 44 -9.85 -24.54 -18.39
C LEU A 44 -8.61 -25.43 -18.21
N THR A 45 -8.23 -25.65 -16.97
CA THR A 45 -7.11 -26.53 -16.56
C THR A 45 -7.67 -27.90 -16.22
N ALA A 46 -6.94 -28.99 -16.54
CA ALA A 46 -7.34 -30.33 -16.14
C ALA A 46 -6.92 -30.62 -14.71
N LEU A 47 -7.81 -31.26 -13.90
CA LEU A 47 -7.61 -31.54 -12.47
C LEU A 47 -6.48 -32.55 -12.20
N SER A 48 -6.20 -33.47 -13.10
CA SER A 48 -5.36 -34.64 -12.85
C SER A 48 -4.09 -34.70 -13.70
N THR A 49 -3.59 -33.55 -14.21
CA THR A 49 -2.42 -33.56 -15.07
C THR A 49 -1.15 -33.12 -14.35
N LYS A 50 0.00 -33.72 -14.75
CA LYS A 50 1.34 -33.25 -14.36
C LYS A 50 1.58 -31.76 -14.63
N GLU A 51 0.77 -31.14 -15.49
CA GLU A 51 0.80 -29.71 -15.77
C GLU A 51 0.34 -28.87 -14.57
N TRP A 52 -0.68 -29.34 -13.83
CA TRP A 52 -1.15 -28.65 -12.63
C TRP A 52 -0.11 -28.71 -11.52
N GLU A 53 0.47 -29.89 -11.29
CA GLU A 53 1.57 -30.05 -10.31
C GLU A 53 2.77 -29.17 -10.64
N LYS A 54 3.15 -29.11 -11.95
CA LYS A 54 4.23 -28.21 -12.39
C LYS A 54 3.90 -26.75 -12.17
N LYS A 55 2.66 -26.32 -12.42
CA LYS A 55 2.23 -24.94 -12.14
C LYS A 55 2.25 -24.61 -10.67
N LEU A 56 1.73 -25.49 -9.81
CA LEU A 56 1.78 -25.32 -8.35
C LEU A 56 3.22 -25.23 -7.85
N LYS A 57 4.09 -26.14 -8.32
CA LYS A 57 5.51 -26.14 -7.94
C LYS A 57 6.19 -24.83 -8.35
N LYS A 58 5.96 -24.38 -9.60
CA LYS A 58 6.52 -23.10 -10.06
C LYS A 58 6.04 -21.92 -9.23
N VAL A 59 4.73 -21.83 -8.94
CA VAL A 59 4.19 -20.76 -8.09
C VAL A 59 4.80 -20.81 -6.68
N SER A 60 4.99 -22.02 -6.12
CA SER A 60 5.64 -22.15 -4.80
C SER A 60 7.08 -21.66 -4.84
N GLU A 61 7.86 -22.02 -5.86
CA GLU A 61 9.22 -21.57 -6.07
C GLU A 61 9.30 -20.04 -6.25
N ASP A 62 8.41 -19.46 -7.07
CA ASP A 62 8.33 -18.01 -7.29
C ASP A 62 7.97 -17.28 -5.98
N VAL A 63 7.06 -17.82 -5.16
CA VAL A 63 6.67 -17.24 -3.86
C VAL A 63 7.82 -17.32 -2.85
N GLU A 64 8.54 -18.45 -2.78
CA GLU A 64 9.71 -18.60 -1.91
C GLU A 64 10.83 -17.63 -2.28
N GLN A 65 11.06 -17.42 -3.58
CA GLN A 65 12.02 -16.44 -4.06
C GLN A 65 11.64 -15.03 -3.63
N ILE A 66 10.38 -14.60 -3.88
CA ILE A 66 9.87 -13.27 -3.48
C ILE A 66 9.97 -13.10 -1.96
N ALA A 67 9.60 -14.11 -1.18
CA ALA A 67 9.70 -14.06 0.27
C ALA A 67 11.15 -13.89 0.74
N SER A 68 12.10 -14.60 0.12
CA SER A 68 13.52 -14.47 0.44
C SER A 68 14.06 -13.08 0.10
N GLU A 69 13.72 -12.54 -1.06
CA GLU A 69 14.11 -11.18 -1.47
C GLU A 69 13.55 -10.12 -0.51
N LEU A 70 12.28 -10.25 -0.09
CA LEU A 70 11.67 -9.35 0.88
C LEU A 70 12.36 -9.44 2.25
N LEU A 71 12.65 -10.65 2.74
CA LEU A 71 13.36 -10.85 4.00
C LEU A 71 14.76 -10.23 3.98
N GLU A 72 15.47 -10.33 2.85
CA GLU A 72 16.77 -9.70 2.68
C GLU A 72 16.67 -8.16 2.73
N ILE A 73 15.66 -7.58 2.08
CA ILE A 73 15.41 -6.13 2.11
C ILE A 73 15.09 -5.68 3.55
N TYR A 74 14.23 -6.40 4.27
CA TYR A 74 13.91 -6.09 5.67
C TYR A 74 15.12 -6.22 6.59
N ALA A 75 15.96 -7.26 6.40
CA ALA A 75 17.17 -7.43 7.18
C ALA A 75 18.17 -6.30 6.93
N LYS A 76 18.42 -5.94 5.67
CA LYS A 76 19.28 -4.81 5.29
C LYS A 76 18.77 -3.50 5.90
N ARG A 77 17.45 -3.26 5.86
CA ARG A 77 16.85 -2.05 6.45
C ARG A 77 17.07 -1.97 7.95
N LYS A 78 16.89 -3.07 8.68
CA LYS A 78 17.11 -3.12 10.14
C LYS A 78 18.57 -2.90 10.56
N LEU A 79 19.52 -3.20 9.69
CA LEU A 79 20.95 -3.01 9.98
C LEU A 79 21.45 -1.59 9.64
N GLN A 80 20.63 -0.78 8.97
CA GLN A 80 21.01 0.58 8.63
C GLN A 80 20.72 1.51 9.80
N ILE A 81 21.72 2.29 10.20
CA ILE A 81 21.53 3.43 11.11
C ILE A 81 20.82 4.51 10.29
N TRP A 82 19.63 4.88 10.73
CA TRP A 82 18.81 5.87 10.06
C TRP A 82 18.95 7.25 10.71
N HIS A 83 18.57 8.28 9.97
CA HIS A 83 18.54 9.63 10.51
C HIS A 83 17.41 9.77 11.53
N SER A 84 17.76 10.01 12.80
CA SER A 84 16.80 10.37 13.83
C SER A 84 16.38 11.83 13.65
N PHE A 85 15.09 12.04 13.40
CA PHE A 85 14.51 13.38 13.24
C PHE A 85 14.35 14.06 14.59
N LYS A 86 14.71 15.31 14.68
CA LYS A 86 14.55 16.09 15.94
C LYS A 86 13.12 16.63 16.04
N SER A 87 12.59 16.66 17.25
CA SER A 87 11.34 17.37 17.53
C SER A 87 11.59 18.87 17.62
N ASP A 88 10.80 19.64 16.89
CA ASP A 88 10.66 21.09 17.04
C ASP A 88 9.22 21.40 17.45
N LYS A 89 8.97 21.42 18.76
CA LYS A 89 7.63 21.61 19.32
C LYS A 89 6.97 22.91 18.88
N HIS A 90 7.75 23.95 18.60
CA HIS A 90 7.21 25.22 18.14
C HIS A 90 6.73 25.16 16.68
N ALA A 91 7.56 24.60 15.80
CA ALA A 91 7.20 24.40 14.40
C ALA A 91 6.05 23.38 14.27
N GLU A 92 6.10 22.29 15.02
CA GLU A 92 5.04 21.28 15.06
C GLU A 92 3.70 21.87 15.53
N ALA A 93 3.71 22.67 16.63
CA ALA A 93 2.51 23.34 17.10
C ALA A 93 1.94 24.32 16.06
N LYS A 94 2.80 25.08 15.37
CA LYS A 94 2.38 25.95 14.27
C LYS A 94 1.71 25.17 13.15
N PHE A 95 2.29 24.03 12.78
CA PHE A 95 1.72 23.14 11.75
C PHE A 95 0.35 22.59 12.18
N PHE A 96 0.22 22.07 13.40
CA PHE A 96 -1.06 21.56 13.89
C PHE A 96 -2.13 22.65 13.97
N ASN A 97 -1.79 23.86 14.44
CA ASN A 97 -2.73 24.98 14.58
C ASN A 97 -3.14 25.60 13.23
N SER A 98 -2.37 25.38 12.14
CA SER A 98 -2.74 25.86 10.79
C SER A 98 -3.70 24.93 10.07
N PHE A 99 -4.09 23.80 10.67
CA PHE A 99 -5.08 22.91 10.07
C PHE A 99 -6.49 23.49 10.26
N GLU A 100 -7.28 23.53 9.20
CA GLU A 100 -8.62 24.14 9.21
C GLU A 100 -9.65 23.33 10.01
N TYR A 101 -9.35 22.05 10.27
CA TYR A 101 -10.23 21.12 10.96
C TYR A 101 -9.64 20.67 12.28
N GLU A 102 -10.48 20.09 13.13
CA GLU A 102 -10.02 19.41 14.33
C GLU A 102 -9.51 18.01 14.01
N TYR A 103 -8.34 17.66 14.56
CA TYR A 103 -7.84 16.28 14.44
C TYR A 103 -8.72 15.31 15.23
N THR A 104 -9.07 14.20 14.62
CA THR A 104 -9.69 13.11 15.38
C THR A 104 -8.69 12.50 16.35
N PRO A 105 -9.15 11.89 17.47
CA PRO A 105 -8.24 11.21 18.40
C PRO A 105 -7.32 10.19 17.73
N ASP A 106 -7.84 9.44 16.75
CA ASP A 106 -7.07 8.44 16.01
C ASP A 106 -5.99 9.07 15.12
N GLN A 107 -6.30 10.19 14.43
CA GLN A 107 -5.31 10.93 13.65
C GLN A 107 -4.19 11.45 14.54
N TYR A 108 -4.54 12.04 15.67
CA TYR A 108 -3.56 12.57 16.61
C TYR A 108 -2.66 11.48 17.19
N ASN A 109 -3.24 10.35 17.59
CA ASN A 109 -2.48 9.22 18.13
C ASN A 109 -1.51 8.65 17.09
N VAL A 110 -1.98 8.44 15.86
CA VAL A 110 -1.13 7.90 14.78
C VAL A 110 -0.02 8.87 14.40
N ILE A 111 -0.28 10.18 14.35
CA ILE A 111 0.78 11.17 14.08
C ILE A 111 1.85 11.13 15.18
N ASN A 112 1.46 11.03 16.45
CA ASN A 112 2.41 10.90 17.55
C ASN A 112 3.25 9.62 17.48
N GLU A 113 2.63 8.49 17.09
CA GLU A 113 3.35 7.24 16.86
C GLU A 113 4.35 7.37 15.71
N ILE A 114 3.95 7.98 14.59
CA ILE A 114 4.81 8.24 13.44
C ILE A 114 5.99 9.15 13.84
N PHE A 115 5.72 10.20 14.59
CA PHE A 115 6.76 11.11 15.07
C PHE A 115 7.75 10.38 15.97
N SER A 116 7.28 9.51 16.86
CA SER A 116 8.12 8.67 17.71
C SER A 116 8.99 7.71 16.87
N ASP A 117 8.42 7.08 15.83
CA ASP A 117 9.18 6.22 14.92
C ASP A 117 10.25 7.01 14.15
N MET A 118 9.90 8.23 13.66
CA MET A 118 10.84 9.08 12.94
C MET A 118 11.97 9.63 13.84
N GLU A 119 11.72 9.77 15.14
CA GLU A 119 12.72 10.19 16.12
C GLU A 119 13.66 9.04 16.53
N SER A 120 13.34 7.81 16.17
CA SER A 120 14.20 6.64 16.41
C SER A 120 15.37 6.56 15.41
N GLU A 121 16.40 5.78 15.75
CA GLU A 121 17.52 5.49 14.85
C GLU A 121 17.20 4.39 13.83
N ASN A 122 16.00 3.81 13.90
CA ASN A 122 15.54 2.78 12.96
C ASN A 122 14.72 3.41 11.84
N PRO A 123 14.87 2.96 10.57
CA PRO A 123 14.04 3.44 9.48
C PRO A 123 12.58 3.03 9.71
N MET A 124 11.68 4.02 9.73
CA MET A 124 10.25 3.78 9.85
C MET A 124 9.71 3.03 8.63
N ASP A 125 8.90 2.02 8.88
CA ASP A 125 8.12 1.31 7.87
C ASP A 125 6.73 1.04 8.46
N ARG A 126 5.77 1.89 8.13
CA ARG A 126 4.45 1.87 8.75
C ARG A 126 3.35 1.84 7.71
N LEU A 127 2.44 0.90 7.85
CA LEU A 127 1.21 0.83 7.07
C LEU A 127 0.08 1.57 7.80
N LEU A 128 -0.49 2.57 7.16
CA LEU A 128 -1.69 3.25 7.62
C LEU A 128 -2.91 2.71 6.88
N SER A 129 -3.69 1.86 7.56
CA SER A 129 -4.90 1.24 7.01
C SER A 129 -6.15 1.86 7.64
N TRP A 130 -6.75 2.81 6.94
CA TRP A 130 -8.04 3.43 7.29
C TRP A 130 -8.97 3.38 6.09
N ASP A 131 -10.25 3.59 6.32
CA ASP A 131 -11.23 3.73 5.25
C ASP A 131 -10.99 5.01 4.42
N VAL A 132 -11.64 5.11 3.27
CA VAL A 132 -11.55 6.32 2.42
C VAL A 132 -12.14 7.52 3.17
N TRP A 133 -11.58 8.71 2.92
CA TRP A 133 -11.99 10.00 3.51
C TRP A 133 -11.65 10.24 4.99
N PHE A 134 -10.97 9.30 5.67
CA PHE A 134 -10.54 9.48 7.08
C PHE A 134 -9.26 10.34 7.25
N GLY A 135 -8.89 11.13 6.25
CA GLY A 135 -7.80 12.10 6.37
C GLY A 135 -6.39 11.51 6.39
N LYS A 136 -6.16 10.33 5.76
CA LYS A 136 -4.83 9.72 5.62
C LYS A 136 -3.79 10.68 5.05
N THR A 137 -4.20 11.56 4.15
CA THR A 137 -3.33 12.56 3.51
C THR A 137 -2.77 13.55 4.51
N GLU A 138 -3.56 13.99 5.50
CA GLU A 138 -3.09 14.90 6.54
C GLU A 138 -2.02 14.25 7.42
N VAL A 139 -2.19 12.97 7.76
CA VAL A 139 -1.17 12.20 8.50
C VAL A 139 0.13 12.09 7.69
N ALA A 140 0.03 11.88 6.37
CA ALA A 140 1.19 11.89 5.48
C ALA A 140 1.86 13.28 5.44
N PHE A 141 1.08 14.36 5.39
CA PHE A 141 1.60 15.72 5.42
C PHE A 141 2.30 16.06 6.75
N ALA A 142 1.80 15.58 7.88
CA ALA A 142 2.49 15.73 9.15
C ALA A 142 3.88 15.05 9.14
N SER A 143 3.98 13.87 8.55
CA SER A 143 5.27 13.17 8.39
C SER A 143 6.22 13.91 7.45
N ILE A 144 5.72 14.42 6.32
CA ILE A 144 6.47 15.24 5.37
C ILE A 144 6.95 16.52 6.04
N PHE A 145 6.09 17.21 6.80
CA PHE A 145 6.44 18.39 7.55
C PHE A 145 7.64 18.12 8.47
N LYS A 146 7.57 17.06 9.28
CA LYS A 146 8.66 16.69 10.18
C LYS A 146 9.98 16.42 9.45
N ALA A 147 9.93 15.80 8.28
CA ALA A 147 11.11 15.56 7.47
C ALA A 147 11.73 16.89 6.98
N ILE A 148 10.90 17.80 6.46
CA ILE A 148 11.38 19.05 5.85
C ILE A 148 11.95 20.01 6.91
N ILE A 149 11.33 20.14 8.08
CA ILE A 149 11.90 20.98 9.16
C ILE A 149 13.24 20.44 9.69
N ASN A 150 13.53 19.18 9.43
CA ASN A 150 14.83 18.55 9.70
C ASN A 150 15.78 18.58 8.49
N HIS A 151 15.52 19.45 7.51
CA HIS A 151 16.34 19.62 6.31
C HIS A 151 16.49 18.36 5.47
N LYS A 152 15.42 17.54 5.42
CA LYS A 152 15.34 16.36 4.56
C LYS A 152 14.31 16.57 3.46
N GLN A 153 14.53 15.91 2.34
CA GLN A 153 13.55 15.86 1.26
C GLN A 153 12.51 14.79 1.55
N ALA A 154 11.29 15.00 1.07
CA ALA A 154 10.21 14.04 1.14
C ALA A 154 9.60 13.82 -0.23
N ALA A 155 9.20 12.59 -0.52
CA ALA A 155 8.51 12.24 -1.75
C ALA A 155 7.17 11.56 -1.43
N LEU A 156 6.08 12.10 -1.98
CA LEU A 156 4.76 11.49 -1.93
C LEU A 156 4.48 10.81 -3.27
N ILE A 157 4.36 9.49 -3.26
CA ILE A 157 4.18 8.70 -4.48
C ILE A 157 2.71 8.30 -4.62
N SER A 158 2.15 8.55 -5.81
CA SER A 158 0.79 8.18 -6.16
C SER A 158 0.76 7.35 -7.45
N PRO A 159 -0.07 6.29 -7.54
CA PRO A 159 -0.13 5.44 -8.73
C PRO A 159 -0.81 6.11 -9.92
N LEU A 160 -1.62 7.14 -9.70
CA LEU A 160 -2.39 7.84 -10.72
C LEU A 160 -1.95 9.31 -10.83
N VAL A 161 -1.77 9.76 -12.06
CA VAL A 161 -1.38 11.15 -12.34
C VAL A 161 -2.38 12.15 -11.78
N VAL A 162 -3.67 11.87 -11.88
CA VAL A 162 -4.74 12.75 -11.35
C VAL A 162 -4.60 12.90 -9.84
N LEU A 163 -4.35 11.80 -9.11
CA LEU A 163 -4.14 11.84 -7.66
C LEU A 163 -2.83 12.55 -7.29
N ALA A 164 -1.78 12.42 -8.11
CA ALA A 164 -0.53 13.14 -7.88
C ALA A 164 -0.74 14.67 -7.94
N TYR A 165 -1.50 15.16 -8.92
CA TYR A 165 -1.86 16.57 -9.00
C TYR A 165 -2.79 17.02 -7.86
N GLU A 166 -3.77 16.20 -7.48
CA GLU A 166 -4.64 16.49 -6.34
C GLU A 166 -3.84 16.63 -5.03
N HIS A 167 -2.91 15.70 -4.79
CA HIS A 167 -2.02 15.78 -3.62
C HIS A 167 -1.08 16.98 -3.69
N PHE A 168 -0.59 17.35 -4.88
CA PHE A 168 0.24 18.53 -5.08
C PHE A 168 -0.51 19.82 -4.71
N GLU A 169 -1.73 20.01 -5.20
CA GLU A 169 -2.53 21.22 -4.88
C GLU A 169 -2.86 21.26 -3.39
N LYS A 170 -3.29 20.13 -2.80
CA LYS A 170 -3.53 20.04 -1.35
C LYS A 170 -2.29 20.33 -0.52
N ALA A 171 -1.11 19.87 -0.97
CA ALA A 171 0.14 20.15 -0.29
C ALA A 171 0.49 21.65 -0.35
N LYS A 172 0.27 22.31 -1.49
CA LYS A 172 0.48 23.76 -1.62
C LYS A 172 -0.41 24.56 -0.68
N GLU A 173 -1.67 24.20 -0.58
CA GLU A 173 -2.63 24.81 0.34
C GLU A 173 -2.19 24.58 1.79
N ARG A 174 -1.89 23.32 2.13
CA ARG A 174 -1.57 22.91 3.49
C ARG A 174 -0.27 23.50 4.03
N PHE A 175 0.70 23.72 3.15
CA PHE A 175 2.00 24.28 3.50
C PHE A 175 2.17 25.75 3.11
N ALA A 176 1.09 26.47 2.78
CA ALA A 176 1.14 27.86 2.32
C ALA A 176 1.87 28.81 3.29
N ASP A 177 1.75 28.57 4.59
CA ASP A 177 2.39 29.38 5.64
C ASP A 177 3.85 28.99 5.93
N PHE A 178 4.41 28.06 5.17
CA PHE A 178 5.76 27.55 5.35
C PHE A 178 6.59 27.76 4.08
N PRO A 179 7.89 28.09 4.19
CA PRO A 179 8.75 28.36 3.05
C PRO A 179 9.24 27.05 2.37
N PHE A 180 8.31 26.17 2.02
CA PHE A 180 8.63 24.88 1.40
C PHE A 180 8.54 24.97 -0.12
N ASN A 181 9.48 24.35 -0.80
CA ASN A 181 9.41 24.16 -2.24
C ASN A 181 8.71 22.83 -2.55
N ILE A 182 7.61 22.91 -3.27
CA ILE A 182 6.78 21.74 -3.60
C ILE A 182 6.71 21.64 -5.13
N GLU A 183 7.07 20.48 -5.65
CA GLU A 183 7.08 20.21 -7.08
C GLU A 183 6.32 18.90 -7.35
N VAL A 184 5.72 18.78 -8.52
CA VAL A 184 5.09 17.53 -8.97
C VAL A 184 5.86 16.97 -10.15
N ILE A 185 6.12 15.67 -10.12
CA ILE A 185 6.76 14.94 -11.20
C ILE A 185 5.81 13.87 -11.71
N THR A 186 5.51 13.91 -13.01
CA THR A 186 4.66 12.92 -13.66
C THR A 186 5.32 12.39 -14.93
N ARG A 187 4.77 11.32 -15.50
CA ARG A 187 5.24 10.75 -16.78
C ARG A 187 5.11 11.70 -17.97
N PHE A 188 4.40 12.82 -17.83
CA PHE A 188 4.22 13.81 -18.90
C PHE A 188 5.30 14.89 -18.89
N GLU A 189 6.11 14.96 -17.84
CA GLU A 189 7.20 15.91 -17.76
C GLU A 189 8.40 15.48 -18.63
N LYS A 190 9.09 16.47 -19.19
CA LYS A 190 10.33 16.21 -19.95
C LYS A 190 11.44 15.76 -19.00
N ALA A 191 12.29 14.83 -19.45
CA ALA A 191 13.40 14.31 -18.66
C ALA A 191 14.34 15.43 -18.12
N SER A 192 14.52 16.51 -18.87
CA SER A 192 15.30 17.68 -18.41
C SER A 192 14.66 18.38 -17.22
N VAL A 193 13.32 18.52 -17.21
CA VAL A 193 12.57 19.13 -16.10
C VAL A 193 12.69 18.25 -14.86
N ILE A 194 12.45 16.94 -15.03
CA ILE A 194 12.58 15.96 -13.93
C ILE A 194 13.96 16.06 -13.29
N LYS A 195 15.02 16.07 -14.11
CA LYS A 195 16.40 16.18 -13.62
C LYS A 195 16.62 17.47 -12.82
N THR A 196 16.19 18.61 -13.34
CA THR A 196 16.34 19.90 -12.66
C THR A 196 15.56 19.96 -11.36
N THR A 197 14.38 19.32 -11.29
CA THR A 197 13.57 19.25 -10.08
C THR A 197 14.22 18.39 -9.01
N LEU A 198 14.86 17.28 -9.39
CA LEU A 198 15.55 16.37 -8.45
C LEU A 198 16.93 16.92 -7.96
N GLU A 199 17.51 17.89 -8.66
CA GLU A 199 18.77 18.53 -8.30
C GLU A 199 18.61 19.77 -7.37
N LYS A 200 17.36 20.22 -7.13
CA LYS A 200 17.02 21.31 -6.19
C LYS A 200 16.91 20.80 -4.75
#